data_32e953731406e3dd68b0a91016e1bad6
#
_entry.id   32e953731406e3dd68b0a91016e1bad6
#
_cell.length_a   1.000
_cell.length_b   1.000
_cell.length_c   1.000
_cell.angle_alpha   90.00
_cell.angle_beta   90.00
_cell.angle_gamma   90.00
#
_symmetry.space_group_name_H-M   'P 1'
#
loop_
_entity.id
_entity.type
_entity.pdbx_description
1 polymer ?
#
loop_
_entity_poly.entity_id
_entity_poly.type
_entity_poly.pdbx_seq_one_letter_code
_entity_poly.pdbx_strand_id
1 'polypeptide(L)'
;MKNPSKRITWKEISRQKFLMVCAAIFFVYGIVFYYVPLAGWVMAFQNYKPKDGLFGSEFVGLAKFKFLFSDEVFLRDIRNTLAMGVLNLVTTFLMAIIFAILLNEVRNMFGKKLVQTVSYLPHFLSWIIVTGILHDALSSTGIINELLVNLGIVDSPINFFANPSYFWPIVAFANVWKETGWNAIVYLAAITSIDPSLYEAATLDGAGRWGKIWHVTLPGIKSTIMILLIMNIGNVLNAGFEVQYLLGNGLVKSVSETIDIYTLTWGISQNDYSLGTAAGIFKSVVAIILILGANWIAKRAGEDRLF
;
A
#
# COMPACT_ATOMS: atom_id res chain seq x y z
N MET A 1 30.59 -23.74 10.76
CA MET A 1 31.32 -24.33 9.59
C MET A 1 30.61 -23.84 8.33
N LYS A 2 31.25 -22.94 7.54
CA LYS A 2 30.71 -22.51 6.24
C LYS A 2 30.87 -23.66 5.26
N ASN A 3 29.78 -24.24 4.80
CA ASN A 3 29.78 -25.20 3.69
C ASN A 3 30.40 -24.51 2.45
N PRO A 4 31.42 -25.04 1.84
CA PRO A 4 31.99 -24.47 0.61
C PRO A 4 30.90 -24.52 -0.46
N SER A 5 30.61 -23.37 -1.07
CA SER A 5 29.65 -23.24 -2.16
C SER A 5 30.01 -24.26 -3.26
N LYS A 6 29.21 -25.31 -3.41
CA LYS A 6 29.36 -26.25 -4.53
C LYS A 6 29.25 -25.44 -5.82
N ARG A 7 30.35 -25.45 -6.61
CA ARG A 7 30.34 -24.87 -7.96
C ARG A 7 29.29 -25.61 -8.79
N ILE A 8 28.28 -24.88 -9.25
CA ILE A 8 27.27 -25.43 -10.14
C ILE A 8 27.95 -25.92 -11.41
N THR A 9 27.79 -27.19 -11.75
CA THR A 9 28.41 -27.81 -12.92
C THR A 9 27.45 -27.79 -14.12
N TRP A 10 28.01 -27.75 -15.34
CA TRP A 10 27.21 -27.83 -16.58
C TRP A 10 26.29 -29.05 -16.62
N LYS A 11 26.68 -30.14 -15.98
CA LYS A 11 25.89 -31.37 -15.88
C LYS A 11 24.67 -31.22 -15.00
N GLU A 12 24.76 -30.43 -13.93
CA GLU A 12 23.61 -30.11 -13.05
C GLU A 12 22.62 -29.16 -13.75
N ILE A 13 23.14 -28.17 -14.49
CA ILE A 13 22.32 -27.26 -15.31
C ILE A 13 21.57 -28.06 -16.39
N SER A 14 22.29 -28.95 -17.11
CA SER A 14 21.70 -29.79 -18.17
C SER A 14 20.64 -30.75 -17.64
N ARG A 15 20.72 -31.19 -16.38
CA ARG A 15 19.70 -32.03 -15.72
C ARG A 15 18.42 -31.28 -15.38
N GLN A 16 18.48 -29.95 -15.28
CA GLN A 16 17.37 -29.08 -14.93
C GLN A 16 16.86 -28.24 -16.12
N LYS A 17 16.94 -28.77 -17.35
CA LYS A 17 16.59 -28.03 -18.59
C LYS A 17 15.25 -27.32 -18.52
N PHE A 18 14.22 -27.99 -18.01
CA PHE A 18 12.87 -27.42 -17.89
C PHE A 18 12.87 -26.18 -16.98
N LEU A 19 13.48 -26.27 -15.80
CA LEU A 19 13.59 -25.14 -14.87
C LEU A 19 14.40 -23.99 -15.47
N MET A 20 15.48 -24.29 -16.21
CA MET A 20 16.29 -23.27 -16.88
C MET A 20 15.51 -22.54 -17.99
N VAL A 21 14.71 -23.28 -18.76
CA VAL A 21 13.82 -22.68 -19.79
C VAL A 21 12.77 -21.78 -19.12
N CYS A 22 12.11 -22.27 -18.07
CA CYS A 22 11.18 -21.44 -17.31
C CYS A 22 11.85 -20.18 -16.75
N ALA A 23 13.01 -20.31 -16.12
CA ALA A 23 13.77 -19.18 -15.60
C ALA A 23 14.15 -18.17 -16.70
N ALA A 24 14.60 -18.67 -17.87
CA ALA A 24 14.92 -17.82 -19.01
C ALA A 24 13.69 -17.03 -19.53
N ILE A 25 12.54 -17.69 -19.63
CA ILE A 25 11.28 -17.02 -20.03
C ILE A 25 10.92 -15.89 -19.06
N PHE A 26 10.93 -16.18 -17.73
CA PHE A 26 10.65 -15.16 -16.74
C PHE A 26 11.70 -14.05 -16.69
N PHE A 27 12.96 -14.36 -16.93
CA PHE A 27 14.02 -13.38 -17.01
C PHE A 27 13.84 -12.43 -18.20
N VAL A 28 13.54 -12.99 -19.39
CA VAL A 28 13.23 -12.19 -20.59
C VAL A 28 11.99 -11.35 -20.38
N TYR A 29 10.93 -11.93 -19.81
CA TYR A 29 9.72 -11.21 -19.42
C TYR A 29 10.06 -10.02 -18.50
N GLY A 30 10.86 -10.26 -17.46
CA GLY A 30 11.31 -9.21 -16.55
C GLY A 30 12.07 -8.08 -17.27
N ILE A 31 13.02 -8.43 -18.15
CA ILE A 31 13.73 -7.42 -18.93
C ILE A 31 12.76 -6.61 -19.79
N VAL A 32 11.92 -7.26 -20.59
CA VAL A 32 11.04 -6.59 -21.56
C VAL A 32 10.01 -5.70 -20.87
N PHE A 33 9.38 -6.17 -19.79
CA PHE A 33 8.26 -5.46 -19.20
C PHE A 33 8.62 -4.58 -18.00
N TYR A 34 9.76 -4.78 -17.36
CA TYR A 34 10.19 -3.95 -16.23
C TYR A 34 11.41 -3.09 -16.52
N TYR A 35 12.41 -3.61 -17.26
CA TYR A 35 13.64 -2.84 -17.50
C TYR A 35 13.58 -1.99 -18.77
N VAL A 36 13.05 -2.51 -19.88
CA VAL A 36 12.94 -1.72 -21.13
C VAL A 36 12.14 -0.44 -20.93
N PRO A 37 10.99 -0.41 -20.20
CA PRO A 37 10.26 0.82 -19.95
C PRO A 37 11.06 1.89 -19.18
N LEU A 38 12.08 1.52 -18.41
CA LEU A 38 12.93 2.48 -17.71
C LEU A 38 13.69 3.41 -18.67
N ALA A 39 13.91 2.96 -19.91
CA ALA A 39 14.46 3.86 -20.94
C ALA A 39 13.57 5.10 -21.17
N GLY A 40 12.26 4.97 -20.92
CA GLY A 40 11.31 6.09 -20.96
C GLY A 40 11.57 7.17 -19.91
N TRP A 41 12.36 6.90 -18.87
CA TRP A 41 12.73 7.90 -17.86
C TRP A 41 13.53 9.07 -18.47
N VAL A 42 14.16 8.85 -19.62
CA VAL A 42 14.83 9.93 -20.38
C VAL A 42 13.87 11.07 -20.71
N MET A 43 12.58 10.81 -20.91
CA MET A 43 11.56 11.85 -21.17
C MET A 43 11.50 12.92 -20.07
N ALA A 44 11.82 12.58 -18.82
CA ALA A 44 11.84 13.55 -17.72
C ALA A 44 12.91 14.65 -17.90
N PHE A 45 13.93 14.39 -18.70
CA PHE A 45 15.04 15.30 -18.98
C PHE A 45 14.91 15.98 -20.35
N GLN A 46 13.80 15.75 -21.04
CA GLN A 46 13.52 16.26 -22.37
C GLN A 46 12.23 17.09 -22.39
N ASN A 47 12.08 17.93 -23.38
CA ASN A 47 10.78 18.45 -23.79
C ASN A 47 10.19 17.46 -24.80
N TYR A 48 9.76 16.31 -24.29
CA TYR A 48 9.38 15.17 -25.10
C TYR A 48 8.13 15.46 -25.93
N LYS A 49 8.24 15.17 -27.20
CA LYS A 49 7.13 15.26 -28.15
C LYS A 49 6.98 13.89 -28.84
N PRO A 50 5.78 13.29 -28.82
CA PRO A 50 5.56 11.96 -29.41
C PRO A 50 5.99 11.85 -30.87
N LYS A 51 5.84 12.94 -31.66
CA LYS A 51 6.24 12.98 -33.06
C LYS A 51 7.76 12.91 -33.29
N ASP A 52 8.54 13.41 -32.36
CA ASP A 52 10.00 13.46 -32.43
C ASP A 52 10.66 12.24 -31.78
N GLY A 53 9.90 11.50 -30.93
CA GLY A 53 10.35 10.33 -30.22
C GLY A 53 11.42 10.64 -29.15
N LEU A 54 12.00 9.57 -28.57
CA LEU A 54 13.00 9.70 -27.49
C LEU A 54 14.32 10.32 -27.98
N PHE A 55 14.69 10.11 -29.23
CA PHE A 55 15.99 10.56 -29.76
C PHE A 55 15.92 11.93 -30.48
N GLY A 56 14.72 12.37 -30.87
CA GLY A 56 14.52 13.64 -31.55
C GLY A 56 14.01 14.78 -30.66
N SER A 57 13.59 14.46 -29.43
CA SER A 57 13.07 15.46 -28.51
C SER A 57 14.21 16.28 -27.89
N GLU A 58 13.98 17.58 -27.69
CA GLU A 58 14.95 18.51 -27.11
C GLU A 58 15.32 18.15 -25.66
N PHE A 59 16.62 18.03 -25.36
CA PHE A 59 17.12 17.79 -24.02
C PHE A 59 17.12 19.08 -23.20
N VAL A 60 16.35 19.12 -22.10
CA VAL A 60 16.19 20.30 -21.23
C VAL A 60 16.79 20.09 -19.83
N GLY A 61 17.47 18.97 -19.61
CA GLY A 61 18.11 18.63 -18.32
C GLY A 61 17.09 18.58 -17.19
N LEU A 62 17.33 19.32 -16.10
CA LEU A 62 16.49 19.31 -14.90
C LEU A 62 15.34 20.34 -14.93
N ALA A 63 15.02 20.94 -16.08
CA ALA A 63 14.00 22.00 -16.16
C ALA A 63 12.62 21.52 -15.69
N LYS A 64 12.21 20.29 -16.06
CA LYS A 64 10.93 19.72 -15.62
C LYS A 64 10.87 19.48 -14.11
N PHE A 65 11.96 19.05 -13.50
CA PHE A 65 12.06 18.91 -12.03
C PHE A 65 12.01 20.27 -11.32
N LYS A 66 12.69 21.29 -11.85
CA LYS A 66 12.62 22.65 -11.29
C LYS A 66 11.19 23.18 -11.34
N PHE A 67 10.49 22.96 -12.46
CA PHE A 67 9.08 23.32 -12.60
C PHE A 67 8.23 22.62 -11.55
N LEU A 68 8.34 21.29 -11.38
CA LEU A 68 7.58 20.53 -10.40
C LEU A 68 7.72 21.11 -8.98
N PHE A 69 8.94 21.42 -8.55
CA PHE A 69 9.17 21.95 -7.20
C PHE A 69 8.80 23.45 -7.02
N SER A 70 8.48 24.14 -8.09
CA SER A 70 7.90 25.49 -8.06
C SER A 70 6.38 25.51 -8.26
N ASP A 71 5.77 24.38 -8.64
CA ASP A 71 4.34 24.25 -8.85
C ASP A 71 3.61 23.98 -7.50
N GLU A 72 2.80 24.93 -7.06
CA GLU A 72 2.02 24.82 -5.83
C GLU A 72 1.07 23.63 -5.83
N VAL A 73 0.54 23.26 -7.01
CA VAL A 73 -0.33 22.09 -7.18
C VAL A 73 0.45 20.82 -6.87
N PHE A 74 1.64 20.66 -7.43
CA PHE A 74 2.47 19.50 -7.16
C PHE A 74 2.90 19.39 -5.70
N LEU A 75 3.28 20.51 -5.07
CA LEU A 75 3.65 20.54 -3.64
C LEU A 75 2.47 20.15 -2.74
N ARG A 76 1.27 20.62 -3.07
CA ARG A 76 0.04 20.21 -2.39
C ARG A 76 -0.19 18.70 -2.54
N ASP A 77 0.00 18.16 -3.74
CA ASP A 77 -0.24 16.76 -4.05
C ASP A 77 0.80 15.84 -3.39
N ILE A 78 2.04 16.30 -3.20
CA ILE A 78 3.04 15.64 -2.33
C ILE A 78 2.51 15.54 -0.89
N ARG A 79 2.03 16.67 -0.33
CA ARG A 79 1.46 16.70 1.03
C ARG A 79 0.31 15.70 1.17
N ASN A 80 -0.63 15.72 0.22
CA ASN A 80 -1.78 14.84 0.23
C ASN A 80 -1.37 13.36 0.12
N THR A 81 -0.44 13.05 -0.79
CA THR A 81 0.09 11.70 -0.97
C THR A 81 0.73 11.17 0.30
N LEU A 82 1.57 11.99 0.96
CA LEU A 82 2.22 11.62 2.21
C LEU A 82 1.20 11.47 3.34
N ALA A 83 0.29 12.44 3.51
CA ALA A 83 -0.72 12.40 4.56
C ALA A 83 -1.62 11.16 4.44
N MET A 84 -2.14 10.90 3.24
CA MET A 84 -2.97 9.72 2.96
C MET A 84 -2.18 8.42 3.07
N GLY A 85 -0.96 8.39 2.54
CA GLY A 85 -0.11 7.20 2.62
C GLY A 85 0.23 6.82 4.06
N VAL A 86 0.59 7.80 4.89
CA VAL A 86 0.84 7.57 6.33
C VAL A 86 -0.45 7.18 7.05
N LEU A 87 -1.57 7.85 6.78
CA LEU A 87 -2.86 7.52 7.40
C LEU A 87 -3.29 6.09 7.05
N ASN A 88 -3.22 5.71 5.77
CA ASN A 88 -3.53 4.36 5.32
C ASN A 88 -2.56 3.33 5.91
N LEU A 89 -1.25 3.61 5.92
CA LEU A 89 -0.26 2.75 6.54
C LEU A 89 -0.61 2.49 8.01
N VAL A 90 -0.81 3.53 8.79
CA VAL A 90 -1.06 3.39 10.23
C VAL A 90 -2.37 2.66 10.49
N THR A 91 -3.47 3.10 9.84
CA THR A 91 -4.80 2.55 10.13
C THR A 91 -4.92 1.10 9.65
N THR A 92 -4.57 0.79 8.40
CA THR A 92 -4.73 -0.55 7.84
C THR A 92 -3.76 -1.55 8.47
N PHE A 93 -2.51 -1.12 8.73
CA PHE A 93 -1.49 -1.97 9.35
C PHE A 93 -1.86 -2.36 10.78
N LEU A 94 -2.24 -1.39 11.61
CA LEU A 94 -2.65 -1.66 12.99
C LEU A 94 -3.92 -2.49 13.05
N MET A 95 -4.92 -2.16 12.22
CA MET A 95 -6.18 -2.90 12.19
C MET A 95 -6.00 -4.34 11.74
N ALA A 96 -5.09 -4.62 10.80
CA ALA A 96 -4.77 -5.99 10.39
C ALA A 96 -4.17 -6.82 11.53
N ILE A 97 -3.23 -6.26 12.29
CA ILE A 97 -2.62 -6.93 13.45
C ILE A 97 -3.67 -7.17 14.55
N ILE A 98 -4.43 -6.13 14.91
CA ILE A 98 -5.48 -6.22 15.92
C ILE A 98 -6.51 -7.28 15.52
N PHE A 99 -6.96 -7.25 14.27
CA PHE A 99 -7.93 -8.21 13.76
C PHE A 99 -7.40 -9.65 13.78
N ALA A 100 -6.14 -9.87 13.39
CA ALA A 100 -5.52 -11.21 13.44
C ALA A 100 -5.44 -11.75 14.88
N ILE A 101 -5.05 -10.89 15.84
CA ILE A 101 -5.00 -11.27 17.27
C ILE A 101 -6.40 -11.60 17.78
N LEU A 102 -7.39 -10.72 17.54
CA LEU A 102 -8.78 -10.96 17.98
C LEU A 102 -9.34 -12.24 17.38
N LEU A 103 -9.09 -12.47 16.09
CA LEU A 103 -9.55 -13.65 15.39
C LEU A 103 -8.88 -14.93 15.92
N ASN A 104 -7.62 -14.84 16.38
CA ASN A 104 -6.92 -15.95 17.01
C ASN A 104 -7.54 -16.33 18.36
N GLU A 105 -8.09 -15.37 19.11
CA GLU A 105 -8.76 -15.59 20.38
C GLU A 105 -10.15 -16.26 20.26
N VAL A 106 -10.74 -16.28 19.06
CA VAL A 106 -12.05 -16.92 18.82
C VAL A 106 -11.93 -18.43 18.94
N ARG A 107 -12.59 -19.01 19.94
CA ARG A 107 -12.56 -20.45 20.23
C ARG A 107 -13.48 -21.26 19.31
N ASN A 108 -14.64 -20.70 18.96
CA ASN A 108 -15.61 -21.36 18.08
C ASN A 108 -15.08 -21.38 16.64
N MET A 109 -14.70 -22.55 16.14
CA MET A 109 -14.13 -22.73 14.80
C MET A 109 -15.09 -22.36 13.68
N PHE A 110 -16.40 -22.58 13.85
CA PHE A 110 -17.39 -22.17 12.87
C PHE A 110 -17.50 -20.64 12.79
N GLY A 111 -17.65 -19.99 13.96
CA GLY A 111 -17.67 -18.52 14.04
C GLY A 111 -16.36 -17.89 13.52
N LYS A 112 -15.20 -18.47 13.84
CA LYS A 112 -13.90 -18.04 13.31
C LYS A 112 -13.87 -18.06 11.78
N LYS A 113 -14.26 -19.18 11.17
CA LYS A 113 -14.31 -19.33 9.70
C LYS A 113 -15.31 -18.35 9.07
N LEU A 114 -16.49 -18.16 9.68
CA LEU A 114 -17.48 -17.21 9.17
C LEU A 114 -16.94 -15.80 9.17
N VAL A 115 -16.38 -15.33 10.30
CA VAL A 115 -15.77 -13.98 10.40
C VAL A 115 -14.63 -13.82 9.40
N GLN A 116 -13.76 -14.82 9.24
CA GLN A 116 -12.70 -14.81 8.22
C GLN A 116 -13.26 -14.61 6.81
N THR A 117 -14.23 -15.46 6.43
CA THR A 117 -14.81 -15.41 5.07
C THR A 117 -15.45 -14.05 4.79
N VAL A 118 -16.27 -13.55 5.72
CA VAL A 118 -16.96 -12.26 5.57
C VAL A 118 -15.97 -11.09 5.51
N SER A 119 -14.91 -11.14 6.33
CA SER A 119 -13.90 -10.06 6.37
C SER A 119 -12.94 -10.07 5.17
N TYR A 120 -12.79 -11.22 4.49
CA TYR A 120 -11.94 -11.29 3.30
C TYR A 120 -12.68 -10.84 2.03
N LEU A 121 -14.01 -10.93 2.03
CA LEU A 121 -14.83 -10.67 0.86
C LEU A 121 -14.65 -9.26 0.26
N PRO A 122 -14.59 -8.18 1.06
CA PRO A 122 -14.43 -6.82 0.54
C PRO A 122 -13.16 -6.62 -0.29
N HIS A 123 -12.08 -7.34 0.01
CA HIS A 123 -10.82 -7.26 -0.75
C HIS A 123 -11.01 -7.59 -2.24
N PHE A 124 -11.90 -8.51 -2.58
CA PHE A 124 -12.17 -8.93 -3.97
C PHE A 124 -13.08 -7.97 -4.74
N LEU A 125 -13.67 -6.99 -4.10
CA LEU A 125 -14.48 -5.98 -4.76
C LEU A 125 -13.55 -4.96 -5.47
N SER A 126 -13.92 -4.55 -6.67
CA SER A 126 -13.23 -3.44 -7.33
C SER A 126 -13.46 -2.12 -6.59
N TRP A 127 -12.53 -1.18 -6.69
CA TRP A 127 -12.71 0.15 -6.11
C TRP A 127 -13.92 0.89 -6.69
N ILE A 128 -14.32 0.63 -7.93
CA ILE A 128 -15.54 1.21 -8.54
C ILE A 128 -16.77 0.78 -7.73
N ILE A 129 -16.87 -0.50 -7.36
CA ILE A 129 -17.99 -1.01 -6.56
C ILE A 129 -17.94 -0.42 -5.14
N VAL A 130 -16.78 -0.43 -4.50
CA VAL A 130 -16.59 0.11 -3.15
C VAL A 130 -16.95 1.58 -3.08
N THR A 131 -16.48 2.40 -4.02
CA THR A 131 -16.78 3.82 -4.07
C THR A 131 -18.25 4.10 -4.40
N GLY A 132 -18.90 3.26 -5.23
CA GLY A 132 -20.32 3.31 -5.47
C GLY A 132 -21.14 3.07 -4.19
N ILE A 133 -20.81 2.01 -3.43
CA ILE A 133 -21.45 1.75 -2.12
C ILE A 133 -21.26 2.93 -1.16
N LEU A 134 -20.06 3.52 -1.12
CA LEU A 134 -19.81 4.70 -0.26
C LEU A 134 -20.59 5.92 -0.71
N HIS A 135 -20.71 6.17 -2.01
CA HIS A 135 -21.51 7.26 -2.56
C HIS A 135 -22.98 7.10 -2.19
N ASP A 136 -23.54 5.91 -2.34
CA ASP A 136 -24.94 5.64 -2.00
C ASP A 136 -25.18 5.78 -0.49
N ALA A 137 -24.30 5.17 0.33
CA ALA A 137 -24.46 5.18 1.79
C ALA A 137 -24.28 6.58 2.41
N LEU A 138 -23.35 7.38 1.88
CA LEU A 138 -22.99 8.72 2.40
C LEU A 138 -23.67 9.87 1.65
N SER A 139 -24.53 9.58 0.66
CA SER A 139 -25.31 10.61 -0.04
C SER A 139 -26.23 11.35 0.93
N SER A 140 -26.77 12.51 0.53
CA SER A 140 -27.73 13.27 1.34
C SER A 140 -29.01 12.49 1.66
N THR A 141 -29.36 11.52 0.83
CA THR A 141 -30.52 10.61 0.99
C THR A 141 -30.05 9.20 1.39
N GLY A 142 -28.77 9.02 1.69
CA GLY A 142 -28.20 7.72 2.02
C GLY A 142 -28.48 7.29 3.46
N ILE A 143 -28.34 5.98 3.70
CA ILE A 143 -28.68 5.36 4.99
C ILE A 143 -27.93 5.97 6.17
N ILE A 144 -26.68 6.44 5.97
CA ILE A 144 -25.90 7.07 7.04
C ILE A 144 -26.52 8.40 7.47
N ASN A 145 -26.91 9.24 6.53
CA ASN A 145 -27.56 10.50 6.82
C ASN A 145 -28.96 10.28 7.44
N GLU A 146 -29.71 9.32 6.94
CA GLU A 146 -31.01 8.95 7.52
C GLU A 146 -30.87 8.53 8.99
N LEU A 147 -29.88 7.68 9.31
CA LEU A 147 -29.59 7.27 10.68
C LEU A 147 -29.17 8.46 11.57
N LEU A 148 -28.28 9.33 11.08
CA LEU A 148 -27.79 10.48 11.85
C LEU A 148 -28.90 11.47 12.18
N VAL A 149 -29.80 11.75 11.23
CA VAL A 149 -30.98 12.64 11.44
C VAL A 149 -32.00 11.99 12.36
N ASN A 150 -32.33 10.71 12.14
CA ASN A 150 -33.32 10.00 12.97
C ASN A 150 -32.86 9.82 14.43
N LEU A 151 -31.54 9.70 14.65
CA LEU A 151 -30.97 9.66 16.01
C LEU A 151 -30.78 11.03 16.64
N GLY A 152 -31.13 12.12 15.92
CA GLY A 152 -30.97 13.49 16.41
C GLY A 152 -29.54 13.94 16.60
N ILE A 153 -28.55 13.25 15.92
CA ILE A 153 -27.15 13.61 15.98
C ILE A 153 -26.88 14.85 15.13
N VAL A 154 -27.62 15.00 14.03
CA VAL A 154 -27.59 16.18 13.15
C VAL A 154 -29.00 16.62 12.80
N ASP A 155 -29.17 17.93 12.61
CA ASP A 155 -30.49 18.52 12.27
C ASP A 155 -30.82 18.38 10.77
N SER A 156 -29.81 18.19 9.93
CA SER A 156 -29.99 18.09 8.48
C SER A 156 -28.88 17.18 7.87
N PRO A 157 -29.15 16.57 6.70
CA PRO A 157 -28.17 15.70 6.03
C PRO A 157 -26.82 16.38 5.77
N ILE A 158 -25.74 15.69 6.06
CA ILE A 158 -24.38 16.14 5.82
C ILE A 158 -24.01 15.83 4.37
N ASN A 159 -23.44 16.81 3.66
CA ASN A 159 -22.81 16.55 2.37
C ASN A 159 -21.35 16.11 2.58
N PHE A 160 -21.14 14.82 2.80
CA PHE A 160 -19.85 14.25 3.11
C PHE A 160 -18.79 14.48 2.02
N PHE A 161 -19.20 14.47 0.75
CA PHE A 161 -18.29 14.63 -0.39
C PHE A 161 -18.05 16.08 -0.83
N ALA A 162 -18.70 17.04 -0.17
CA ALA A 162 -18.46 18.46 -0.41
C ALA A 162 -17.48 19.10 0.58
N ASN A 163 -17.22 18.43 1.71
CA ASN A 163 -16.36 18.97 2.77
C ASN A 163 -15.01 18.25 2.79
N PRO A 164 -13.89 18.97 2.52
CA PRO A 164 -12.54 18.43 2.56
C PRO A 164 -12.17 17.70 3.87
N SER A 165 -12.74 18.11 5.01
CA SER A 165 -12.42 17.50 6.30
C SER A 165 -12.87 16.05 6.43
N TYR A 166 -13.89 15.63 5.69
CA TYR A 166 -14.38 14.25 5.73
C TYR A 166 -13.66 13.33 4.74
N PHE A 167 -12.96 13.89 3.74
CA PHE A 167 -12.40 13.10 2.65
C PHE A 167 -11.39 12.05 3.14
N TRP A 168 -10.39 12.46 3.90
CA TRP A 168 -9.36 11.53 4.40
C TRP A 168 -9.92 10.46 5.36
N PRO A 169 -10.78 10.78 6.33
CA PRO A 169 -11.45 9.77 7.15
C PRO A 169 -12.26 8.75 6.33
N ILE A 170 -13.01 9.19 5.31
CA ILE A 170 -13.78 8.29 4.44
C ILE A 170 -12.86 7.34 3.67
N VAL A 171 -11.79 7.86 3.07
CA VAL A 171 -10.81 7.04 2.33
C VAL A 171 -10.10 6.06 3.27
N ALA A 172 -9.69 6.50 4.46
CA ALA A 172 -9.07 5.64 5.46
C ALA A 172 -10.02 4.52 5.91
N PHE A 173 -11.28 4.83 6.19
CA PHE A 173 -12.31 3.84 6.52
C PHE A 173 -12.50 2.83 5.39
N ALA A 174 -12.60 3.29 4.15
CA ALA A 174 -12.74 2.43 2.97
C ALA A 174 -11.58 1.45 2.84
N ASN A 175 -10.33 1.93 3.01
CA ASN A 175 -9.13 1.09 2.99
C ASN A 175 -9.13 0.07 4.15
N VAL A 176 -9.45 0.49 5.37
CA VAL A 176 -9.53 -0.40 6.53
C VAL A 176 -10.58 -1.48 6.29
N TRP A 177 -11.79 -1.10 5.88
CA TRP A 177 -12.86 -2.07 5.63
C TRP A 177 -12.50 -3.07 4.53
N LYS A 178 -11.88 -2.59 3.45
CA LYS A 178 -11.53 -3.42 2.29
C LYS A 178 -10.34 -4.34 2.57
N GLU A 179 -9.30 -3.86 3.23
CA GLU A 179 -7.99 -4.52 3.25
C GLU A 179 -7.65 -5.22 4.57
N THR A 180 -8.32 -4.90 5.69
CA THR A 180 -7.96 -5.44 7.01
C THR A 180 -8.03 -6.97 7.05
N GLY A 181 -9.12 -7.56 6.56
CA GLY A 181 -9.29 -9.02 6.57
C GLY A 181 -8.19 -9.74 5.79
N TRP A 182 -7.92 -9.26 4.58
CA TRP A 182 -6.90 -9.83 3.71
C TRP A 182 -5.50 -9.72 4.31
N ASN A 183 -5.12 -8.54 4.77
CA ASN A 183 -3.81 -8.31 5.35
C ASN A 183 -3.59 -9.08 6.66
N ALA A 184 -4.66 -9.37 7.41
CA ALA A 184 -4.59 -10.16 8.62
C ALA A 184 -4.19 -11.63 8.39
N ILE A 185 -4.34 -12.16 7.17
CA ILE A 185 -4.00 -13.56 6.86
C ILE A 185 -2.53 -13.86 7.19
N VAL A 186 -1.63 -12.95 6.82
CA VAL A 186 -0.19 -13.14 7.03
C VAL A 186 0.15 -13.14 8.52
N TYR A 187 -0.45 -12.22 9.28
CA TYR A 187 -0.26 -12.17 10.73
C TYR A 187 -0.87 -13.40 11.43
N LEU A 188 -2.03 -13.86 10.98
CA LEU A 188 -2.66 -15.05 11.52
C LEU A 188 -1.80 -16.31 11.25
N ALA A 189 -1.23 -16.42 10.06
CA ALA A 189 -0.28 -17.49 9.73
C ALA A 189 0.97 -17.43 10.64
N ALA A 190 1.51 -16.24 10.88
CA ALA A 190 2.63 -16.05 11.80
C ALA A 190 2.26 -16.44 13.25
N ILE A 191 1.07 -16.07 13.74
CA ILE A 191 0.59 -16.44 15.07
C ILE A 191 0.48 -17.98 15.21
N THR A 192 -0.04 -18.65 14.17
CA THR A 192 -0.20 -20.11 14.20
C THR A 192 1.13 -20.88 14.10
N SER A 193 2.23 -20.22 13.73
CA SER A 193 3.56 -20.81 13.71
C SER A 193 4.31 -20.75 15.05
N ILE A 194 3.77 -20.03 16.04
CA ILE A 194 4.34 -19.93 17.38
C ILE A 194 4.20 -21.29 18.08
N ASP A 195 5.28 -21.75 18.76
CA ASP A 195 5.27 -23.01 19.49
C ASP A 195 4.18 -22.98 20.60
N PRO A 196 3.22 -23.93 20.59
CA PRO A 196 2.18 -24.02 21.62
C PRO A 196 2.72 -24.13 23.05
N SER A 197 3.91 -24.72 23.24
CA SER A 197 4.55 -24.88 24.57
C SER A 197 4.78 -23.53 25.25
N LEU A 198 5.01 -22.43 24.49
CA LEU A 198 5.16 -21.08 25.06
C LEU A 198 3.85 -20.58 25.68
N TYR A 199 2.71 -20.91 25.09
CA TYR A 199 1.38 -20.57 25.64
C TYR A 199 1.05 -21.43 26.87
N GLU A 200 1.49 -22.69 26.90
CA GLU A 200 1.35 -23.58 28.04
C GLU A 200 2.18 -23.09 29.23
N ALA A 201 3.46 -22.76 28.99
CA ALA A 201 4.35 -22.19 30.01
C ALA A 201 3.76 -20.88 30.60
N ALA A 202 3.32 -19.95 29.74
CA ALA A 202 2.68 -18.73 30.20
C ALA A 202 1.40 -18.98 31.00
N THR A 203 0.68 -20.09 30.72
CA THR A 203 -0.50 -20.47 31.48
C THR A 203 -0.11 -20.96 32.88
N LEU A 204 0.95 -21.75 33.00
CA LEU A 204 1.49 -22.23 34.27
C LEU A 204 2.01 -21.07 35.13
N ASP A 205 2.58 -20.05 34.50
CA ASP A 205 3.00 -18.81 35.16
C ASP A 205 1.83 -17.88 35.53
N GLY A 206 0.58 -18.29 35.30
CA GLY A 206 -0.62 -17.53 35.68
C GLY A 206 -0.99 -16.40 34.68
N ALA A 207 -0.40 -16.36 33.50
CA ALA A 207 -0.70 -15.31 32.49
C ALA A 207 -2.13 -15.47 31.94
N GLY A 208 -2.94 -14.42 32.10
CA GLY A 208 -4.25 -14.30 31.47
C GLY A 208 -4.13 -14.04 29.94
N ARG A 209 -5.27 -13.90 29.26
CA ARG A 209 -5.30 -13.66 27.80
C ARG A 209 -4.43 -12.49 27.36
N TRP A 210 -4.56 -11.35 28.00
CA TRP A 210 -3.74 -10.16 27.67
C TRP A 210 -2.26 -10.39 27.93
N GLY A 211 -1.90 -11.08 29.01
CA GLY A 211 -0.52 -11.46 29.30
C GLY A 211 0.09 -12.30 28.17
N LYS A 212 -0.66 -13.30 27.66
CA LYS A 212 -0.22 -14.13 26.54
C LYS A 212 -0.07 -13.32 25.24
N ILE A 213 -1.00 -12.39 24.95
CA ILE A 213 -0.90 -11.53 23.76
C ILE A 213 0.38 -10.69 23.83
N TRP A 214 0.65 -10.02 24.95
CA TRP A 214 1.79 -9.11 25.08
C TRP A 214 3.14 -9.81 25.20
N HIS A 215 3.22 -10.98 25.84
CA HIS A 215 4.50 -11.62 26.16
C HIS A 215 4.81 -12.84 25.29
N VAL A 216 3.81 -13.40 24.57
CA VAL A 216 4.02 -14.55 23.69
C VAL A 216 3.65 -14.19 22.24
N THR A 217 2.40 -13.76 22.00
CA THR A 217 1.90 -13.56 20.63
C THR A 217 2.63 -12.42 19.90
N LEU A 218 2.63 -11.21 20.47
CA LEU A 218 3.27 -10.04 19.83
C LEU A 218 4.78 -10.21 19.65
N PRO A 219 5.55 -10.69 20.67
CA PRO A 219 6.95 -10.99 20.45
C PRO A 219 7.18 -12.10 19.41
N GLY A 220 6.32 -13.14 19.42
CA GLY A 220 6.43 -14.26 18.48
C GLY A 220 6.22 -13.89 17.00
N ILE A 221 5.42 -12.85 16.71
CA ILE A 221 5.20 -12.38 15.35
C ILE A 221 5.99 -11.10 15.01
N LYS A 222 6.86 -10.63 15.89
CA LYS A 222 7.60 -9.37 15.76
C LYS A 222 8.38 -9.28 14.45
N SER A 223 9.06 -10.36 14.08
CA SER A 223 9.79 -10.47 12.80
C SER A 223 8.88 -10.19 11.60
N THR A 224 7.70 -10.84 11.58
CA THR A 224 6.70 -10.62 10.51
C THR A 224 6.19 -9.19 10.50
N ILE A 225 5.92 -8.61 11.67
CA ILE A 225 5.51 -7.20 11.80
C ILE A 225 6.57 -6.28 11.20
N MET A 226 7.84 -6.47 11.55
CA MET A 226 8.93 -5.60 11.09
C MET A 226 9.14 -5.69 9.57
N ILE A 227 9.16 -6.90 9.02
CA ILE A 227 9.33 -7.11 7.57
C ILE A 227 8.17 -6.46 6.80
N LEU A 228 6.92 -6.69 7.21
CA LEU A 228 5.75 -6.11 6.56
C LEU A 228 5.69 -4.59 6.73
N LEU A 229 6.12 -4.06 7.88
CA LEU A 229 6.21 -2.62 8.10
C LEU A 229 7.19 -1.96 7.11
N ILE A 230 8.40 -2.53 6.95
CA ILE A 230 9.40 -2.01 6.00
C ILE A 230 8.86 -2.04 4.57
N MET A 231 8.19 -3.13 4.17
CA MET A 231 7.57 -3.23 2.85
C MET A 231 6.48 -2.18 2.65
N ASN A 232 5.63 -1.96 3.65
CA ASN A 232 4.56 -0.97 3.57
C ASN A 232 5.09 0.47 3.58
N ILE A 233 6.19 0.76 4.29
CA ILE A 233 6.86 2.06 4.24
C ILE A 233 7.36 2.36 2.82
N GLY A 234 7.91 1.36 2.12
CA GLY A 234 8.30 1.51 0.71
C GLY A 234 7.12 1.86 -0.21
N ASN A 235 5.92 1.47 0.17
CA ASN A 235 4.69 1.70 -0.59
C ASN A 235 3.87 2.91 -0.10
N VAL A 236 4.36 3.68 0.88
CA VAL A 236 3.60 4.78 1.47
C VAL A 236 3.17 5.86 0.47
N LEU A 237 3.96 6.07 -0.59
CA LEU A 237 3.61 6.99 -1.67
C LEU A 237 2.56 6.43 -2.64
N ASN A 238 2.18 5.15 -2.53
CA ASN A 238 1.04 4.58 -3.23
C ASN A 238 -0.22 4.80 -2.37
N ALA A 239 -0.67 6.05 -2.31
CA ALA A 239 -1.72 6.51 -1.41
C ALA A 239 -3.15 6.06 -1.80
N GLY A 240 -3.29 5.15 -2.76
CA GLY A 240 -4.58 4.64 -3.25
C GLY A 240 -5.16 5.48 -4.38
N PHE A 241 -4.50 5.49 -5.54
CA PHE A 241 -4.94 6.23 -6.74
C PHE A 241 -6.43 6.04 -7.04
N GLU A 242 -6.90 4.80 -7.11
CA GLU A 242 -8.26 4.50 -7.57
C GLU A 242 -9.33 5.09 -6.65
N VAL A 243 -9.22 4.89 -5.35
CA VAL A 243 -10.22 5.38 -4.40
C VAL A 243 -10.25 6.92 -4.36
N GLN A 244 -9.10 7.57 -4.44
CA GLN A 244 -9.01 9.02 -4.42
C GLN A 244 -9.50 9.64 -5.72
N TYR A 245 -9.19 9.02 -6.87
CA TYR A 245 -9.67 9.44 -8.18
C TYR A 245 -11.19 9.29 -8.32
N LEU A 246 -11.76 8.18 -7.79
CA LEU A 246 -13.20 7.90 -7.91
C LEU A 246 -14.06 8.69 -6.90
N LEU A 247 -13.56 8.96 -5.69
CA LEU A 247 -14.26 9.76 -4.68
C LEU A 247 -13.95 11.27 -4.81
N GLY A 248 -12.84 11.62 -5.44
CA GLY A 248 -12.43 13.01 -5.63
C GLY A 248 -13.38 13.77 -6.56
N ASN A 249 -13.60 15.03 -6.23
CA ASN A 249 -14.40 15.96 -7.04
C ASN A 249 -13.88 17.39 -6.89
N GLY A 250 -14.44 18.33 -7.62
CA GLY A 250 -13.98 19.73 -7.61
C GLY A 250 -13.99 20.42 -6.25
N LEU A 251 -14.90 20.01 -5.33
CA LEU A 251 -15.06 20.62 -4.00
C LEU A 251 -13.98 20.14 -3.01
N VAL A 252 -13.50 18.92 -3.18
CA VAL A 252 -12.50 18.32 -2.29
C VAL A 252 -11.11 18.17 -2.95
N LYS A 253 -10.92 18.80 -4.11
CA LYS A 253 -9.69 18.75 -4.92
C LYS A 253 -8.42 19.07 -4.09
N SER A 254 -8.53 20.01 -3.14
CA SER A 254 -7.42 20.42 -2.27
C SER A 254 -6.84 19.30 -1.40
N VAL A 255 -7.59 18.20 -1.17
CA VAL A 255 -7.22 17.07 -0.31
C VAL A 255 -7.27 15.73 -1.04
N SER A 256 -7.93 15.63 -2.20
CA SER A 256 -8.09 14.37 -2.96
C SER A 256 -6.99 14.15 -4.00
N GLU A 257 -6.39 15.22 -4.55
CA GLU A 257 -5.34 15.09 -5.54
C GLU A 257 -4.04 14.58 -4.92
N THR A 258 -3.42 13.65 -5.62
CA THR A 258 -2.15 13.00 -5.26
C THR A 258 -1.18 13.03 -6.42
N ILE A 259 0.07 12.66 -6.18
CA ILE A 259 1.10 12.56 -7.23
C ILE A 259 0.64 11.68 -8.39
N ASP A 260 -0.08 10.59 -8.14
CA ASP A 260 -0.57 9.71 -9.21
C ASP A 260 -1.66 10.39 -10.05
N ILE A 261 -2.57 11.16 -9.41
CA ILE A 261 -3.59 11.95 -10.12
C ILE A 261 -2.93 13.10 -10.89
N TYR A 262 -1.94 13.75 -10.30
CA TYR A 262 -1.12 14.76 -10.98
C TYR A 262 -0.47 14.18 -12.24
N THR A 263 0.16 13.02 -12.13
CA THR A 263 0.81 12.32 -13.25
C THR A 263 -0.20 11.96 -14.34
N LEU A 264 -1.39 11.51 -14.00
CA LEU A 264 -2.47 11.23 -14.96
C LEU A 264 -2.92 12.51 -15.65
N THR A 265 -3.19 13.57 -14.88
CA THR A 265 -3.74 14.82 -15.40
C THR A 265 -2.74 15.53 -16.30
N TRP A 266 -1.54 15.80 -15.82
CA TRP A 266 -0.53 16.55 -16.57
C TRP A 266 0.20 15.68 -17.58
N GLY A 267 0.59 14.47 -17.19
CA GLY A 267 1.37 13.57 -18.04
C GLY A 267 0.56 13.00 -19.19
N ILE A 268 -0.67 12.58 -18.97
CA ILE A 268 -1.50 11.92 -19.97
C ILE A 268 -2.56 12.87 -20.55
N SER A 269 -3.41 13.46 -19.71
CA SER A 269 -4.53 14.27 -20.21
C SER A 269 -4.09 15.58 -20.84
N GLN A 270 -3.01 16.20 -20.35
CA GLN A 270 -2.41 17.42 -20.91
C GLN A 270 -1.27 17.14 -21.91
N ASN A 271 -0.93 15.85 -22.14
CA ASN A 271 0.14 15.41 -23.04
C ASN A 271 1.55 15.90 -22.66
N ASP A 272 1.80 16.35 -21.43
CA ASP A 272 3.16 16.64 -20.94
C ASP A 272 3.78 15.39 -20.31
N TYR A 273 4.13 14.41 -21.16
CA TYR A 273 4.75 13.16 -20.75
C TYR A 273 6.03 13.38 -19.97
N SER A 274 6.77 14.44 -20.27
CA SER A 274 8.00 14.81 -19.57
C SER A 274 7.74 15.15 -18.11
N LEU A 275 6.71 15.94 -17.83
CA LEU A 275 6.31 16.35 -16.50
C LEU A 275 5.78 15.16 -15.69
N GLY A 276 4.91 14.35 -16.31
CA GLY A 276 4.40 13.13 -15.70
C GLY A 276 5.51 12.13 -15.35
N THR A 277 6.49 11.95 -16.26
CA THR A 277 7.64 11.08 -16.01
C THR A 277 8.54 11.63 -14.89
N ALA A 278 8.75 12.95 -14.84
CA ALA A 278 9.54 13.59 -13.77
C ALA A 278 8.87 13.40 -12.39
N ALA A 279 7.53 13.53 -12.30
CA ALA A 279 6.77 13.25 -11.08
C ALA A 279 6.87 11.77 -10.67
N GLY A 280 6.79 10.83 -11.62
CA GLY A 280 6.97 9.40 -11.39
C GLY A 280 8.38 9.05 -10.89
N ILE A 281 9.43 9.65 -11.46
CA ILE A 281 10.82 9.47 -10.99
C ILE A 281 10.96 10.01 -9.57
N PHE A 282 10.45 11.19 -9.27
CA PHE A 282 10.45 11.74 -7.91
C PHE A 282 9.82 10.77 -6.92
N LYS A 283 8.62 10.25 -7.22
CA LYS A 283 7.93 9.26 -6.40
C LYS A 283 8.79 8.01 -6.17
N SER A 284 9.41 7.48 -7.22
CA SER A 284 10.27 6.29 -7.15
C SER A 284 11.51 6.51 -6.30
N VAL A 285 12.19 7.66 -6.46
CA VAL A 285 13.38 8.01 -5.67
C VAL A 285 13.03 8.14 -4.19
N VAL A 286 11.93 8.81 -3.85
CA VAL A 286 11.48 8.94 -2.45
C VAL A 286 11.12 7.57 -1.87
N ALA A 287 10.42 6.71 -2.62
CA ALA A 287 10.10 5.34 -2.19
C ALA A 287 11.37 4.52 -1.88
N ILE A 288 12.40 4.61 -2.73
CA ILE A 288 13.69 3.94 -2.49
C ILE A 288 14.36 4.48 -1.22
N ILE A 289 14.38 5.80 -1.03
CA ILE A 289 14.95 6.42 0.17
C ILE A 289 14.22 5.95 1.44
N LEU A 290 12.89 5.88 1.38
CA LEU A 290 12.08 5.45 2.52
C LEU A 290 12.33 3.98 2.87
N ILE A 291 12.37 3.07 1.88
CA ILE A 291 12.59 1.64 2.14
C ILE A 291 14.01 1.37 2.65
N LEU A 292 15.03 2.03 2.06
CA LEU A 292 16.42 1.92 2.52
C LEU A 292 16.59 2.49 3.93
N GLY A 293 15.95 3.63 4.21
CA GLY A 293 15.95 4.27 5.53
C GLY A 293 15.28 3.38 6.58
N ALA A 294 14.10 2.84 6.29
CA ALA A 294 13.39 1.92 7.17
C ALA A 294 14.21 0.65 7.46
N ASN A 295 14.80 0.06 6.42
CA ASN A 295 15.66 -1.13 6.57
C ASN A 295 16.93 -0.84 7.40
N TRP A 296 17.53 0.34 7.23
CA TRP A 296 18.68 0.77 8.02
C TRP A 296 18.33 1.01 9.51
N ILE A 297 17.16 1.62 9.77
CA ILE A 297 16.65 1.83 11.15
C ILE A 297 16.42 0.47 11.82
N ALA A 298 15.73 -0.47 11.13
CA ALA A 298 15.50 -1.82 11.64
C ALA A 298 16.82 -2.54 11.99
N LYS A 299 17.83 -2.44 11.10
CA LYS A 299 19.17 -2.99 11.36
C LYS A 299 19.81 -2.40 12.63
N ARG A 300 19.71 -1.08 12.84
CA ARG A 300 20.28 -0.44 14.03
C ARG A 300 19.54 -0.80 15.30
N ALA A 301 18.24 -1.02 15.21
CA ALA A 301 17.41 -1.47 16.32
C ALA A 301 17.62 -2.96 16.68
N GLY A 302 18.44 -3.71 15.92
CA GLY A 302 18.64 -5.15 16.11
C GLY A 302 17.43 -5.98 15.68
N GLU A 303 16.55 -5.43 14.85
CA GLU A 303 15.35 -6.07 14.35
C GLU A 303 15.59 -6.74 12.99
N ASP A 304 14.65 -7.62 12.62
CA ASP A 304 14.69 -8.26 11.30
C ASP A 304 14.52 -7.24 10.18
N ARG A 305 15.22 -7.48 9.08
CA ARG A 305 15.32 -6.59 7.94
C ARG A 305 15.07 -7.35 6.64
N LEU A 306 14.78 -6.61 5.56
CA LEU A 306 14.54 -7.23 4.25
C LEU A 306 15.83 -7.70 3.57
N PHE A 307 16.92 -6.93 3.70
CA PHE A 307 18.22 -7.20 3.07
C PHE A 307 19.40 -6.60 3.85
#